data_3e4f6f7b30e0a6bdf26f6f98da0fcd86
#
_entry.id   3e4f6f7b30e0a6bdf26f6f98da0fcd86
#
_cell.length_a   1.000
_cell.length_b   1.000
_cell.length_c   1.000
_cell.angle_alpha   90.00
_cell.angle_beta   90.00
_cell.angle_gamma   90.00
#
_symmetry.space_group_name_H-M   'P 1'
#
loop_
_entity.id
_entity.type
_entity.pdbx_description
1 polymer ?
#
loop_
_entity_poly.entity_id
_entity_poly.type
_entity_poly.pdbx_seq_one_letter_code
_entity_poly.pdbx_strand_id
1 'polypeptide(L)'
;MSFPENFVWGAATAAYQVEGAVQEDGRGLSIWDTFSHTPGKTRNGDTGDIACDSYHRWAEDIALLKEMHLKAYRFSIAWPRIFPQGTGPVNPAGLAWYDRLVDALLAAGIEPYVTLYHWDLPQALQDKGGWLNDDTAKAFAGYAAAVAAHFKGRVRYYFTLNEPQCSVGLGYSSGVHAPGFRLDDGSVFTAWHNTIYALSLIHISEPTRRSYI
;
A
#
# COMPACT_ATOMS: atom_id res chain seq x y z
N MET A 1 15.66 25.75 19.45
CA MET A 1 16.22 24.48 18.94
C MET A 1 16.03 24.47 17.44
N SER A 2 17.06 24.20 16.68
CA SER A 2 16.98 24.05 15.19
C SER A 2 17.08 22.56 14.84
N PHE A 3 16.46 22.15 13.76
CA PHE A 3 16.68 20.81 13.22
C PHE A 3 18.10 20.69 12.67
N PRO A 4 18.67 19.46 12.62
CA PRO A 4 19.97 19.23 11.96
C PRO A 4 19.93 19.68 10.49
N GLU A 5 21.07 20.10 9.93
CA GLU A 5 21.15 20.57 8.53
C GLU A 5 20.73 19.52 7.50
N ASN A 6 20.96 18.23 7.83
CA ASN A 6 20.59 17.09 6.99
C ASN A 6 19.19 16.52 7.31
N PHE A 7 18.37 17.22 8.08
CA PHE A 7 17.02 16.77 8.41
C PHE A 7 16.13 16.76 7.12
N VAL A 8 15.49 15.63 6.86
CA VAL A 8 14.68 15.45 5.65
C VAL A 8 13.21 15.74 5.97
N TRP A 9 12.71 16.81 5.40
CA TRP A 9 11.28 17.13 5.45
C TRP A 9 10.54 16.41 4.34
N GLY A 10 9.39 15.82 4.66
CA GLY A 10 8.57 15.07 3.71
C GLY A 10 7.09 15.10 4.05
N ALA A 11 6.30 14.60 3.11
CA ALA A 11 4.87 14.33 3.30
C ALA A 11 4.58 12.84 3.08
N ALA A 12 3.42 12.39 3.55
CA ALA A 12 3.00 11.00 3.41
C ALA A 12 1.53 10.90 3.00
N THR A 13 1.23 9.92 2.13
CA THR A 13 -0.11 9.54 1.72
C THR A 13 -0.26 8.03 1.69
N ALA A 14 -1.50 7.55 1.49
CA ALA A 14 -1.80 6.15 1.23
C ALA A 14 -2.73 6.04 0.02
N ALA A 15 -2.51 5.03 -0.82
CA ALA A 15 -3.18 4.86 -2.11
C ALA A 15 -4.70 5.00 -2.02
N TYR A 16 -5.35 4.19 -1.18
CA TYR A 16 -6.80 4.23 -1.04
C TYR A 16 -7.35 5.59 -0.55
N GLN A 17 -6.55 6.33 0.23
CA GLN A 17 -6.95 7.61 0.80
C GLN A 17 -6.90 8.77 -0.20
N VAL A 18 -6.09 8.66 -1.26
CA VAL A 18 -5.84 9.80 -2.15
C VAL A 18 -6.04 9.51 -3.64
N GLU A 19 -5.81 8.27 -4.11
CA GLU A 19 -5.75 7.99 -5.55
C GLU A 19 -7.09 8.16 -6.25
N GLY A 20 -8.15 7.55 -5.75
CA GLY A 20 -9.37 7.37 -6.52
C GLY A 20 -9.19 6.40 -7.68
N ALA A 21 -9.89 6.62 -8.80
CA ALA A 21 -9.79 5.84 -10.04
C ALA A 21 -9.91 4.32 -9.81
N VAL A 22 -10.84 3.91 -8.94
CA VAL A 22 -10.93 2.54 -8.43
C VAL A 22 -11.33 1.50 -9.48
N GLN A 23 -11.87 1.94 -10.63
CA GLN A 23 -12.28 1.06 -11.73
C GLN A 23 -11.43 1.27 -13.00
N GLU A 24 -10.37 2.07 -12.92
CA GLU A 24 -9.58 2.44 -14.09
C GLU A 24 -8.34 1.55 -14.26
N ASP A 25 -7.88 1.46 -15.50
CA ASP A 25 -6.65 0.79 -15.91
C ASP A 25 -6.51 -0.64 -15.36
N GLY A 26 -7.64 -1.36 -15.27
CA GLY A 26 -7.65 -2.76 -14.85
C GLY A 26 -7.35 -3.01 -13.37
N ARG A 27 -7.45 -1.99 -12.51
CA ARG A 27 -7.34 -2.16 -11.06
C ARG A 27 -8.39 -3.15 -10.54
N GLY A 28 -7.97 -4.08 -9.70
CA GLY A 28 -8.89 -4.95 -8.94
C GLY A 28 -9.46 -4.24 -7.71
N LEU A 29 -10.52 -4.80 -7.15
CA LEU A 29 -11.08 -4.31 -5.88
C LEU A 29 -10.13 -4.61 -4.72
N SER A 30 -10.07 -3.70 -3.75
CA SER A 30 -9.51 -3.93 -2.43
C SER A 30 -10.60 -4.20 -1.39
N ILE A 31 -10.19 -4.68 -0.22
CA ILE A 31 -11.10 -4.82 0.92
C ILE A 31 -11.74 -3.49 1.33
N TRP A 32 -11.08 -2.36 1.11
CA TRP A 32 -11.62 -1.04 1.42
C TRP A 32 -12.69 -0.61 0.42
N ASP A 33 -12.58 -0.99 -0.85
CA ASP A 33 -13.63 -0.74 -1.83
C ASP A 33 -14.92 -1.45 -1.39
N THR A 34 -14.83 -2.76 -1.08
CA THR A 34 -15.97 -3.54 -0.59
C THR A 34 -16.54 -3.01 0.72
N PHE A 35 -15.67 -2.69 1.68
CA PHE A 35 -16.05 -2.19 2.99
C PHE A 35 -16.79 -0.86 2.91
N SER A 36 -16.26 0.11 2.16
CA SER A 36 -16.84 1.45 2.07
C SER A 36 -18.18 1.48 1.33
N HIS A 37 -18.41 0.54 0.41
CA HIS A 37 -19.69 0.38 -0.27
C HIS A 37 -20.72 -0.45 0.53
N THR A 38 -20.29 -1.05 1.65
CA THR A 38 -21.21 -1.77 2.52
C THR A 38 -22.01 -0.78 3.39
N PRO A 39 -23.34 -0.79 3.34
CA PRO A 39 -24.17 0.15 4.11
C PRO A 39 -23.81 0.19 5.60
N GLY A 40 -23.64 1.39 6.14
CA GLY A 40 -23.34 1.64 7.55
C GLY A 40 -21.91 1.39 7.99
N LYS A 41 -20.98 1.06 7.07
CA LYS A 41 -19.56 0.86 7.38
C LYS A 41 -18.75 2.15 7.38
N THR A 42 -19.16 3.14 6.60
CA THR A 42 -18.54 4.46 6.57
C THR A 42 -19.55 5.54 6.96
N ARG A 43 -19.06 6.67 7.45
CA ARG A 43 -19.89 7.82 7.77
C ARG A 43 -20.48 8.37 6.46
N ASN A 44 -21.78 8.60 6.43
CA ASN A 44 -22.52 9.13 5.26
C ASN A 44 -22.43 8.27 3.98
N GLY A 45 -21.87 7.06 4.04
CA GLY A 45 -21.60 6.25 2.85
C GLY A 45 -20.39 6.75 2.04
N ASP A 46 -19.48 7.47 2.66
CA ASP A 46 -18.27 7.99 1.99
C ASP A 46 -17.40 6.83 1.48
N THR A 47 -16.88 6.97 0.26
CA THR A 47 -16.04 5.98 -0.43
C THR A 47 -14.71 6.60 -0.87
N GLY A 48 -13.75 5.73 -1.23
CA GLY A 48 -12.47 6.13 -1.82
C GLY A 48 -12.49 6.24 -3.35
N ASP A 49 -13.67 6.21 -4.00
CA ASP A 49 -13.78 6.09 -5.46
C ASP A 49 -13.12 7.24 -6.22
N ILE A 50 -13.21 8.44 -5.66
CA ILE A 50 -12.58 9.65 -6.19
C ILE A 50 -11.47 10.11 -5.25
N ALA A 51 -11.72 10.10 -3.94
CA ALA A 51 -10.80 10.57 -2.91
C ALA A 51 -10.25 11.98 -3.20
N CYS A 52 -8.93 12.15 -3.26
CA CYS A 52 -8.28 13.40 -3.69
C CYS A 52 -8.02 13.43 -5.21
N ASP A 53 -8.41 12.38 -5.92
CA ASP A 53 -8.17 12.21 -7.36
C ASP A 53 -6.69 12.31 -7.77
N SER A 54 -5.79 11.90 -6.86
CA SER A 54 -4.34 11.94 -7.12
C SER A 54 -3.95 11.07 -8.32
N TYR A 55 -4.78 10.08 -8.69
CA TYR A 55 -4.54 9.27 -9.89
C TYR A 55 -4.45 10.12 -11.16
N HIS A 56 -5.29 11.14 -11.29
CA HIS A 56 -5.28 12.08 -12.41
C HIS A 56 -4.47 13.36 -12.12
N ARG A 57 -4.40 13.75 -10.85
CA ARG A 57 -3.82 15.03 -10.41
C ARG A 57 -2.42 14.91 -9.80
N TRP A 58 -1.74 13.78 -9.97
CA TRP A 58 -0.40 13.52 -9.41
C TRP A 58 0.63 14.63 -9.75
N ALA A 59 0.50 15.26 -10.93
CA ALA A 59 1.41 16.34 -11.32
C ALA A 59 1.20 17.61 -10.47
N GLU A 60 -0.05 17.91 -10.08
CA GLU A 60 -0.37 19.00 -9.16
C GLU A 60 0.17 18.70 -7.77
N ASP A 61 0.01 17.45 -7.29
CA ASP A 61 0.54 17.02 -5.99
C ASP A 61 2.07 17.20 -5.94
N ILE A 62 2.78 16.82 -7.01
CA ILE A 62 4.24 17.01 -7.08
C ILE A 62 4.59 18.52 -7.11
N ALA A 63 3.82 19.36 -7.80
CA ALA A 63 4.04 20.79 -7.80
C ALA A 63 3.90 21.38 -6.40
N LEU A 64 2.90 20.96 -5.63
CA LEU A 64 2.72 21.35 -4.22
C LEU A 64 3.90 20.88 -3.34
N LEU A 65 4.36 19.63 -3.48
CA LEU A 65 5.54 19.15 -2.74
C LEU A 65 6.79 20.00 -3.01
N LYS A 66 6.97 20.44 -4.26
CA LYS A 66 8.07 21.35 -4.64
C LYS A 66 7.91 22.74 -4.02
N GLU A 67 6.72 23.32 -4.07
CA GLU A 67 6.40 24.61 -3.47
C GLU A 67 6.65 24.62 -1.96
N MET A 68 6.31 23.49 -1.29
CA MET A 68 6.59 23.27 0.12
C MET A 68 8.06 22.96 0.43
N HIS A 69 8.94 22.91 -0.58
CA HIS A 69 10.35 22.55 -0.46
C HIS A 69 10.64 21.19 0.19
N LEU A 70 9.71 20.25 0.07
CA LEU A 70 9.88 18.91 0.62
C LEU A 70 10.90 18.11 -0.17
N LYS A 71 11.64 17.24 0.53
CA LYS A 71 12.73 16.42 -0.02
C LYS A 71 12.40 14.94 -0.09
N ALA A 72 11.30 14.53 0.55
CA ALA A 72 10.84 13.15 0.55
C ALA A 72 9.32 13.10 0.42
N TYR A 73 8.85 12.08 -0.28
CA TYR A 73 7.42 11.78 -0.35
C TYR A 73 7.19 10.29 -0.14
N ARG A 74 6.45 9.96 0.93
CA ARG A 74 6.01 8.60 1.21
C ARG A 74 4.63 8.40 0.61
N PHE A 75 4.48 7.39 -0.22
CA PHE A 75 3.20 6.96 -0.79
C PHE A 75 3.11 5.44 -0.75
N SER A 76 1.92 4.88 -0.83
CA SER A 76 1.77 3.44 -0.97
C SER A 76 1.46 3.06 -2.41
N ILE A 77 1.88 1.86 -2.81
CA ILE A 77 1.47 1.25 -4.07
C ILE A 77 0.25 0.38 -3.78
N ALA A 78 -0.86 0.64 -4.49
CA ALA A 78 -2.06 -0.16 -4.37
C ALA A 78 -1.81 -1.57 -4.93
N TRP A 79 -1.76 -2.57 -4.04
CA TRP A 79 -1.56 -3.96 -4.45
C TRP A 79 -2.55 -4.41 -5.53
N PRO A 80 -3.90 -4.13 -5.42
CA PRO A 80 -4.84 -4.51 -6.46
C PRO A 80 -4.66 -3.76 -7.79
N ARG A 81 -3.87 -2.68 -7.83
CA ARG A 81 -3.52 -2.01 -9.08
C ARG A 81 -2.39 -2.74 -9.81
N ILE A 82 -1.49 -3.40 -9.07
CA ILE A 82 -0.37 -4.17 -9.63
C ILE A 82 -0.78 -5.61 -9.93
N PHE A 83 -1.49 -6.25 -9.01
CA PHE A 83 -2.05 -7.59 -9.18
C PHE A 83 -3.56 -7.55 -8.89
N PRO A 84 -4.41 -7.34 -9.90
CA PRO A 84 -5.86 -7.19 -9.71
C PRO A 84 -6.54 -8.34 -8.96
N GLN A 85 -5.99 -9.55 -9.07
CA GLN A 85 -6.45 -10.75 -8.36
C GLN A 85 -5.57 -11.09 -7.13
N GLY A 86 -4.67 -10.17 -6.76
CA GLY A 86 -3.69 -10.37 -5.68
C GLY A 86 -2.46 -11.20 -6.08
N THR A 87 -2.59 -12.02 -7.10
CA THR A 87 -1.55 -12.86 -7.71
C THR A 87 -1.77 -12.96 -9.22
N GLY A 88 -0.90 -13.69 -9.94
CA GLY A 88 -1.03 -13.92 -11.37
C GLY A 88 -0.24 -12.90 -12.20
N PRO A 89 -0.74 -12.49 -13.38
CA PRO A 89 -0.03 -11.55 -14.22
C PRO A 89 -0.04 -10.14 -13.62
N VAL A 90 1.09 -9.46 -13.75
CA VAL A 90 1.22 -8.04 -13.39
C VAL A 90 0.38 -7.21 -14.34
N ASN A 91 -0.32 -6.22 -13.82
CA ASN A 91 -1.04 -5.22 -14.59
C ASN A 91 -0.07 -4.13 -15.10
N PRO A 92 0.22 -4.09 -16.40
CA PRO A 92 1.19 -3.14 -16.93
C PRO A 92 0.72 -1.69 -16.85
N ALA A 93 -0.58 -1.42 -16.91
CA ALA A 93 -1.11 -0.08 -16.80
C ALA A 93 -0.94 0.49 -15.38
N GLY A 94 -1.14 -0.36 -14.36
CA GLY A 94 -0.88 0.01 -12.97
C GLY A 94 0.59 0.35 -12.72
N LEU A 95 1.53 -0.48 -13.22
CA LEU A 95 2.97 -0.17 -13.12
C LEU A 95 3.32 1.13 -13.84
N ALA A 96 2.81 1.32 -15.06
CA ALA A 96 3.10 2.52 -15.85
C ALA A 96 2.64 3.81 -15.16
N TRP A 97 1.57 3.77 -14.37
CA TRP A 97 1.15 4.91 -13.58
C TRP A 97 2.15 5.25 -12.49
N TYR A 98 2.59 4.24 -11.71
CA TYR A 98 3.62 4.45 -10.68
C TYR A 98 4.99 4.79 -11.27
N ASP A 99 5.32 4.34 -12.49
CA ASP A 99 6.52 4.79 -13.20
C ASP A 99 6.50 6.31 -13.40
N ARG A 100 5.38 6.86 -13.90
CA ARG A 100 5.23 8.31 -14.08
C ARG A 100 5.39 9.08 -12.76
N LEU A 101 4.78 8.58 -11.69
CA LEU A 101 4.87 9.20 -10.36
C LEU A 101 6.30 9.21 -9.83
N VAL A 102 6.98 8.05 -9.87
CA VAL A 102 8.35 7.89 -9.36
C VAL A 102 9.33 8.73 -10.17
N ASP A 103 9.25 8.68 -11.51
CA ASP A 103 10.14 9.42 -12.37
C ASP A 103 9.97 10.95 -12.20
N ALA A 104 8.74 11.41 -12.03
CA ALA A 104 8.46 12.83 -11.81
C ALA A 104 8.93 13.30 -10.41
N LEU A 105 8.80 12.47 -9.37
CA LEU A 105 9.37 12.77 -8.04
C LEU A 105 10.88 12.91 -8.11
N LEU A 106 11.57 11.95 -8.75
CA LEU A 106 13.03 11.99 -8.92
C LEU A 106 13.47 13.20 -9.74
N ALA A 107 12.78 13.52 -10.83
CA ALA A 107 13.03 14.72 -11.64
C ALA A 107 12.82 16.02 -10.83
N ALA A 108 11.93 15.99 -9.83
CA ALA A 108 11.69 17.11 -8.92
C ALA A 108 12.72 17.21 -7.78
N GLY A 109 13.64 16.25 -7.65
CA GLY A 109 14.60 16.16 -6.55
C GLY A 109 13.95 15.76 -5.22
N ILE A 110 12.85 15.01 -5.31
CA ILE A 110 12.10 14.48 -4.16
C ILE A 110 12.32 12.97 -4.10
N GLU A 111 12.87 12.47 -2.99
CA GLU A 111 13.14 11.05 -2.78
C GLU A 111 11.84 10.26 -2.57
N PRO A 112 11.55 9.23 -3.37
CA PRO A 112 10.38 8.38 -3.18
C PRO A 112 10.60 7.37 -2.05
N TYR A 113 9.64 7.32 -1.13
CA TYR A 113 9.53 6.33 -0.05
C TYR A 113 8.28 5.49 -0.29
N VAL A 114 8.44 4.24 -0.66
CA VAL A 114 7.33 3.37 -1.05
C VAL A 114 6.83 2.54 0.12
N THR A 115 5.54 2.59 0.41
CA THR A 115 4.87 1.65 1.30
C THR A 115 4.24 0.54 0.45
N LEU A 116 4.62 -0.72 0.71
CA LEU A 116 4.12 -1.86 -0.05
C LEU A 116 2.67 -2.22 0.32
N TYR A 117 2.32 -2.14 1.58
CA TYR A 117 0.97 -2.46 2.04
C TYR A 117 0.45 -1.39 2.99
N HIS A 118 -0.60 -0.70 2.56
CA HIS A 118 -1.31 0.28 3.39
C HIS A 118 -2.80 -0.06 3.44
N TRP A 119 -3.09 -1.31 3.90
CA TRP A 119 -4.40 -1.85 4.25
C TRP A 119 -5.31 -2.24 3.08
N ASP A 120 -4.87 -2.07 1.86
CA ASP A 120 -5.63 -2.28 0.62
C ASP A 120 -5.43 -3.69 0.04
N LEU A 121 -5.64 -4.72 0.88
CA LEU A 121 -5.59 -6.11 0.46
C LEU A 121 -6.54 -6.33 -0.74
N PRO A 122 -6.08 -6.97 -1.84
CA PRO A 122 -6.97 -7.36 -2.92
C PRO A 122 -8.16 -8.18 -2.43
N GLN A 123 -9.37 -7.78 -2.83
CA GLN A 123 -10.59 -8.48 -2.42
C GLN A 123 -10.55 -9.96 -2.81
N ALA A 124 -9.98 -10.28 -3.97
CA ALA A 124 -9.83 -11.66 -4.42
C ALA A 124 -8.97 -12.55 -3.49
N LEU A 125 -8.04 -11.96 -2.71
CA LEU A 125 -7.34 -12.68 -1.65
C LEU A 125 -8.20 -12.76 -0.39
N GLN A 126 -8.94 -11.70 -0.08
CA GLN A 126 -9.85 -11.69 1.06
C GLN A 126 -10.94 -12.76 0.93
N ASP A 127 -11.47 -12.97 -0.27
CA ASP A 127 -12.47 -13.98 -0.59
C ASP A 127 -11.94 -15.42 -0.38
N LYS A 128 -10.62 -15.58 -0.35
CA LYS A 128 -9.93 -16.85 -0.04
C LYS A 128 -9.46 -16.93 1.41
N GLY A 129 -9.92 -16.01 2.27
CA GLY A 129 -9.59 -15.99 3.70
C GLY A 129 -8.72 -14.80 4.13
N GLY A 130 -8.17 -14.03 3.20
CA GLY A 130 -7.35 -12.86 3.53
C GLY A 130 -6.16 -13.23 4.43
N TRP A 131 -5.91 -12.44 5.46
CA TRP A 131 -4.82 -12.72 6.41
C TRP A 131 -5.03 -13.95 7.29
N LEU A 132 -6.21 -14.61 7.24
CA LEU A 132 -6.40 -15.91 7.88
C LEU A 132 -5.78 -17.07 7.07
N ASN A 133 -5.47 -16.83 5.80
CA ASN A 133 -4.86 -17.80 4.90
C ASN A 133 -3.37 -17.47 4.72
N ASP A 134 -2.48 -18.44 4.96
CA ASP A 134 -1.03 -18.28 4.81
C ASP A 134 -0.60 -18.03 3.35
N ASP A 135 -1.40 -18.43 2.36
CA ASP A 135 -1.15 -18.11 0.95
C ASP A 135 -1.18 -16.59 0.67
N THR A 136 -1.89 -15.82 1.48
CA THR A 136 -1.84 -14.34 1.41
C THR A 136 -0.43 -13.82 1.74
N ALA A 137 0.24 -14.42 2.72
CA ALA A 137 1.62 -14.06 3.04
C ALA A 137 2.59 -14.34 1.89
N LYS A 138 2.42 -15.48 1.23
CA LYS A 138 3.22 -15.87 0.04
C LYS A 138 2.92 -14.94 -1.14
N ALA A 139 1.65 -14.61 -1.36
CA ALA A 139 1.22 -13.66 -2.38
C ALA A 139 1.83 -12.28 -2.15
N PHE A 140 1.87 -11.81 -0.90
CA PHE A 140 2.49 -10.54 -0.53
C PHE A 140 3.99 -10.53 -0.83
N ALA A 141 4.71 -11.62 -0.52
CA ALA A 141 6.14 -11.72 -0.85
C ALA A 141 6.37 -11.65 -2.37
N GLY A 142 5.54 -12.32 -3.16
CA GLY A 142 5.59 -12.23 -4.63
C GLY A 142 5.32 -10.82 -5.16
N TYR A 143 4.32 -10.14 -4.61
CA TYR A 143 4.03 -8.75 -4.93
C TYR A 143 5.19 -7.82 -4.57
N ALA A 144 5.72 -7.94 -3.35
CA ALA A 144 6.84 -7.13 -2.89
C ALA A 144 8.07 -7.31 -3.78
N ALA A 145 8.39 -8.56 -4.16
CA ALA A 145 9.50 -8.89 -5.05
C ALA A 145 9.30 -8.27 -6.45
N ALA A 146 8.10 -8.35 -7.02
CA ALA A 146 7.78 -7.75 -8.33
C ALA A 146 7.95 -6.24 -8.31
N VAL A 147 7.42 -5.55 -7.30
CA VAL A 147 7.54 -4.08 -7.13
C VAL A 147 9.00 -3.68 -6.92
N ALA A 148 9.72 -4.36 -6.04
CA ALA A 148 11.12 -4.04 -5.76
C ALA A 148 12.02 -4.26 -6.99
N ALA A 149 11.78 -5.32 -7.76
CA ALA A 149 12.50 -5.58 -9.00
C ALA A 149 12.22 -4.52 -10.08
N HIS A 150 10.95 -4.10 -10.22
CA HIS A 150 10.53 -3.10 -11.19
C HIS A 150 11.16 -1.72 -10.92
N PHE A 151 11.16 -1.28 -9.66
CA PHE A 151 11.70 0.03 -9.27
C PHE A 151 13.18 -0.01 -8.87
N LYS A 152 13.88 -1.12 -9.14
CA LYS A 152 15.31 -1.24 -8.83
C LYS A 152 16.12 -0.09 -9.44
N GLY A 153 16.92 0.57 -8.60
CA GLY A 153 17.74 1.71 -8.99
C GLY A 153 17.00 3.06 -8.98
N ARG A 154 15.68 3.08 -8.86
CA ARG A 154 14.86 4.31 -8.76
C ARG A 154 14.32 4.54 -7.36
N VAL A 155 13.85 3.49 -6.68
CA VAL A 155 13.36 3.55 -5.30
C VAL A 155 14.36 2.86 -4.37
N ARG A 156 14.77 3.56 -3.33
CA ARG A 156 15.76 3.08 -2.34
C ARG A 156 15.13 2.67 -1.02
N TYR A 157 13.97 3.25 -0.67
CA TYR A 157 13.38 3.11 0.64
C TYR A 157 11.98 2.50 0.54
N TYR A 158 11.79 1.38 1.27
CA TYR A 158 10.54 0.66 1.32
C TYR A 158 10.07 0.49 2.76
N PHE A 159 8.80 0.79 3.00
CA PHE A 159 8.05 0.37 4.18
C PHE A 159 7.23 -0.86 3.80
N THR A 160 7.35 -1.92 4.54
CA THR A 160 6.72 -3.20 4.17
C THR A 160 5.23 -3.22 4.49
N LEU A 161 4.89 -3.12 5.76
CA LEU A 161 3.53 -3.16 6.27
C LEU A 161 3.27 -1.91 7.10
N ASN A 162 2.26 -1.12 6.73
CA ASN A 162 1.87 0.02 7.53
C ASN A 162 0.93 -0.41 8.65
N GLU A 163 1.32 -0.15 9.90
CA GLU A 163 0.48 -0.29 11.09
C GLU A 163 -0.35 -1.60 11.12
N PRO A 164 0.29 -2.76 11.24
CA PRO A 164 -0.45 -4.03 11.28
C PRO A 164 -1.52 -4.08 12.37
N GLN A 165 -1.33 -3.35 13.47
CA GLN A 165 -2.32 -3.21 14.53
C GLN A 165 -3.64 -2.58 14.05
N CYS A 166 -3.58 -1.70 13.05
CA CYS A 166 -4.79 -1.13 12.45
C CYS A 166 -5.43 -2.08 11.45
N SER A 167 -4.64 -2.70 10.57
CA SER A 167 -5.20 -3.63 9.56
C SER A 167 -5.72 -4.92 10.20
N VAL A 168 -5.02 -5.50 11.15
CA VAL A 168 -5.43 -6.74 11.82
C VAL A 168 -6.33 -6.45 13.01
N GLY A 169 -5.90 -5.63 13.97
CA GLY A 169 -6.66 -5.37 15.19
C GLY A 169 -8.01 -4.71 14.91
N LEU A 170 -8.03 -3.66 14.09
CA LEU A 170 -9.27 -2.95 13.77
C LEU A 170 -10.07 -3.65 12.67
N GLY A 171 -9.41 -4.39 11.77
CA GLY A 171 -10.08 -5.07 10.67
C GLY A 171 -10.67 -6.43 11.01
N TYR A 172 -9.97 -7.24 11.82
CA TYR A 172 -10.34 -8.61 12.11
C TYR A 172 -10.86 -8.81 13.54
N SER A 173 -10.53 -7.93 14.51
CA SER A 173 -11.00 -8.02 15.89
C SER A 173 -12.21 -7.12 16.14
N SER A 174 -12.08 -5.81 15.99
CA SER A 174 -13.16 -4.86 16.29
C SER A 174 -14.14 -4.65 15.13
N GLY A 175 -13.71 -4.88 13.90
CA GLY A 175 -14.50 -4.71 12.69
C GLY A 175 -14.81 -3.27 12.29
N VAL A 176 -14.07 -2.30 12.85
CA VAL A 176 -14.23 -0.86 12.51
C VAL A 176 -13.46 -0.44 11.27
N HIS A 177 -12.49 -1.26 10.84
CA HIS A 177 -11.80 -1.11 9.56
C HIS A 177 -12.13 -2.29 8.64
N ALA A 178 -11.80 -2.17 7.35
CA ALA A 178 -11.85 -3.29 6.41
C ALA A 178 -10.95 -4.45 6.87
N PRO A 179 -11.36 -5.69 6.69
CA PRO A 179 -12.57 -6.20 6.02
C PRO A 179 -13.85 -6.13 6.88
N GLY A 180 -13.77 -5.66 8.12
CA GLY A 180 -14.93 -5.41 8.97
C GLY A 180 -15.40 -6.62 9.76
N PHE A 181 -14.50 -7.56 10.07
CA PHE A 181 -14.79 -8.77 10.83
C PHE A 181 -14.71 -8.55 12.35
N ARG A 182 -15.43 -9.37 13.08
CA ARG A 182 -15.34 -9.49 14.54
C ARG A 182 -15.13 -10.96 14.86
N LEU A 183 -13.88 -11.37 14.87
CA LEU A 183 -13.48 -12.76 15.02
C LEU A 183 -13.03 -13.03 16.46
N ASP A 184 -12.97 -14.32 16.81
CA ASP A 184 -12.38 -14.81 18.04
C ASP A 184 -10.87 -14.57 18.08
N ASP A 185 -10.30 -14.60 19.29
CA ASP A 185 -8.88 -14.32 19.50
C ASP A 185 -7.95 -15.27 18.73
N GLY A 186 -8.31 -16.54 18.58
CA GLY A 186 -7.51 -17.52 17.84
C GLY A 186 -7.41 -17.16 16.36
N SER A 187 -8.51 -16.75 15.76
CA SER A 187 -8.56 -16.25 14.37
C SER A 187 -7.76 -14.96 14.22
N VAL A 188 -7.88 -14.03 15.17
CA VAL A 188 -7.11 -12.79 15.16
C VAL A 188 -5.61 -13.07 15.30
N PHE A 189 -5.18 -14.00 16.16
CA PHE A 189 -3.80 -14.43 16.25
C PHE A 189 -3.30 -15.06 14.96
N THR A 190 -4.12 -15.82 14.23
CA THR A 190 -3.79 -16.37 12.92
C THR A 190 -3.51 -15.26 11.92
N ALA A 191 -4.36 -14.24 11.87
CA ALA A 191 -4.14 -13.08 10.98
C ALA A 191 -2.84 -12.33 11.34
N TRP A 192 -2.55 -12.14 12.62
CA TRP A 192 -1.29 -11.57 13.08
C TRP A 192 -0.08 -12.42 12.66
N HIS A 193 -0.15 -13.74 12.91
CA HIS A 193 0.91 -14.65 12.53
C HIS A 193 1.22 -14.54 11.03
N ASN A 194 0.21 -14.61 10.19
CA ASN A 194 0.39 -14.57 8.74
C ASN A 194 0.92 -13.21 8.25
N THR A 195 0.55 -12.11 8.90
CA THR A 195 1.10 -10.79 8.61
C THR A 195 2.60 -10.73 8.93
N ILE A 196 3.03 -11.26 10.09
CA ILE A 196 4.44 -11.35 10.49
C ILE A 196 5.18 -12.35 9.58
N TYR A 197 4.54 -13.45 9.22
CA TYR A 197 5.11 -14.42 8.29
C TYR A 197 5.37 -13.81 6.91
N ALA A 198 4.45 -12.99 6.40
CA ALA A 198 4.66 -12.24 5.17
C ALA A 198 5.93 -11.36 5.21
N LEU A 199 6.15 -10.67 6.34
CA LEU A 199 7.36 -9.88 6.56
C LEU A 199 8.62 -10.76 6.55
N SER A 200 8.58 -11.93 7.19
CA SER A 200 9.69 -12.89 7.18
C SER A 200 10.04 -13.37 5.78
N LEU A 201 9.03 -13.67 4.96
CA LEU A 201 9.23 -14.14 3.58
C LEU A 201 9.95 -13.12 2.70
N ILE A 202 9.68 -11.84 2.86
CA ILE A 202 10.40 -10.79 2.14
C ILE A 202 11.89 -10.78 2.49
N HIS A 203 12.23 -10.90 3.76
CA HIS A 203 13.62 -10.93 4.23
C HIS A 203 14.39 -12.17 3.78
N ILE A 204 13.72 -13.32 3.66
CA ILE A 204 14.33 -14.56 3.18
C ILE A 204 14.60 -14.48 1.69
N SER A 205 13.72 -13.86 0.91
CA SER A 205 13.84 -13.73 -0.55
C SER A 205 14.94 -12.76 -0.99
N GLU A 206 15.43 -11.91 -0.09
CA GLU A 206 16.47 -10.89 -0.35
C GLU A 206 17.71 -11.07 0.55
N PRO A 207 18.42 -12.22 0.52
CA PRO A 207 19.55 -12.47 1.42
C PRO A 207 20.76 -11.57 1.18
N THR A 208 20.81 -10.82 0.09
CA THR A 208 21.93 -9.96 -0.29
C THR A 208 21.92 -8.56 0.32
N ARG A 209 20.86 -8.18 1.06
CA ARG A 209 20.76 -6.84 1.72
C ARG A 209 21.17 -6.86 3.20
N ARG A 210 22.05 -7.76 3.63
CA ARG A 210 22.62 -7.76 5.00
C ARG A 210 23.70 -6.72 5.26
N SER A 211 23.73 -5.62 4.57
CA SER A 211 24.78 -4.66 4.81
C SER A 211 24.29 -3.25 4.96
N TYR A 212 23.36 -2.97 5.84
CA TYR A 212 23.16 -1.61 6.38
C TYR A 212 22.09 -1.68 7.50
N ILE A 213 22.53 -2.08 8.68
CA ILE A 213 22.02 -1.62 9.96
C ILE A 213 23.15 -0.83 10.62
#